data_00a5ea1c4d2b2537a7befec9919957aa
#
_entry.id   00a5ea1c4d2b2537a7befec9919957aa
#
_cell.length_a   1.000
_cell.length_b   1.000
_cell.length_c   1.000
_cell.angle_alpha   90.00
_cell.angle_beta   90.00
_cell.angle_gamma   90.00
#
_symmetry.space_group_name_H-M   'P 1'
#
loop_
_entity.id
_entity.type
_entity.pdbx_description
1 polymer ?
#
loop_
_entity_poly.entity_id
_entity_poly.type
_entity_poly.pdbx_seq_one_letter_code
_entity_poly.pdbx_strand_id
1 'polypeptide(L)'
;SLRKPIKSISLTTDSSFITAWSNDYSFDEIFSRQLEGLAEKNDVLIAITTSGNSKNIIKALKFAKKINMKSIILTSEKAPKESYELSDIKLLVQSENTQHIQESFLIIEHIICENLDSFF
;
A
#
# COMPACT_ATOMS: atom_id res chain seq x y z
N SER A 1 -23.94 -6.56 16.01
CA SER A 1 -23.05 -5.90 17.00
C SER A 1 -21.89 -5.23 16.26
N LEU A 2 -21.45 -4.08 16.75
CA LEU A 2 -20.28 -3.40 16.22
C LEU A 2 -19.02 -4.19 16.61
N ARG A 3 -18.18 -4.52 15.60
CA ARG A 3 -16.85 -5.08 15.87
C ARG A 3 -15.95 -4.05 16.55
N LYS A 4 -14.89 -4.51 17.18
CA LYS A 4 -13.85 -3.61 17.70
C LYS A 4 -13.19 -2.83 16.57
N PRO A 5 -12.86 -1.54 16.76
CA PRO A 5 -12.14 -0.78 15.77
C PRO A 5 -10.74 -1.37 15.53
N ILE A 6 -10.33 -1.42 14.28
CA ILE A 6 -9.00 -1.87 13.87
C ILE A 6 -8.13 -0.63 13.60
N LYS A 7 -6.94 -0.61 14.18
CA LYS A 7 -5.95 0.44 13.92
C LYS A 7 -5.57 0.43 12.44
N SER A 8 -5.88 1.48 11.72
CA SER A 8 -5.49 1.64 10.32
C SER A 8 -5.25 3.11 9.98
N ILE A 9 -4.29 3.38 9.12
CA ILE A 9 -3.88 4.73 8.73
C ILE A 9 -3.63 4.74 7.22
N SER A 10 -4.18 5.75 6.51
CA SER A 10 -3.78 6.06 5.15
C SER A 10 -2.60 7.02 5.17
N LEU A 11 -1.50 6.65 4.53
CA LEU A 11 -0.29 7.48 4.46
C LEU A 11 -0.38 8.63 3.44
N THR A 12 -1.53 8.81 2.83
CA THR A 12 -1.80 9.91 1.87
C THR A 12 -2.52 11.10 2.50
N THR A 13 -2.85 11.05 3.80
CA THR A 13 -3.75 12.03 4.43
C THR A 13 -3.04 13.19 5.13
N ASP A 14 -1.77 13.05 5.51
CA ASP A 14 -0.99 14.14 6.10
C ASP A 14 -0.38 15.01 4.99
N SER A 15 -1.16 15.95 4.50
CA SER A 15 -0.74 16.86 3.42
C SER A 15 0.44 17.75 3.83
N SER A 16 0.53 18.15 5.09
CA SER A 16 1.64 18.95 5.60
C SER A 16 2.95 18.20 5.55
N PHE A 17 2.96 16.94 5.99
CA PHE A 17 4.15 16.09 5.88
C PHE A 17 4.53 15.83 4.42
N ILE A 18 3.57 15.44 3.59
CA ILE A 18 3.82 15.09 2.18
C ILE A 18 4.42 16.28 1.43
N THR A 19 3.89 17.48 1.60
CA THR A 19 4.40 18.67 0.93
C THR A 19 5.76 19.10 1.45
N ALA A 20 5.96 19.13 2.76
CA ALA A 20 7.23 19.52 3.36
C ALA A 20 8.35 18.54 3.03
N TRP A 21 8.12 17.23 3.20
CA TRP A 21 9.14 16.23 2.89
C TRP A 21 9.48 16.20 1.40
N SER A 22 8.48 16.31 0.53
CA SER A 22 8.69 16.36 -0.92
C SER A 22 9.51 17.57 -1.35
N ASN A 23 9.30 18.73 -0.70
CA ASN A 23 10.02 19.94 -1.00
C ASN A 23 11.47 19.91 -0.49
N ASP A 24 11.70 19.42 0.73
CA ASP A 24 12.98 19.47 1.40
C ASP A 24 13.90 18.26 1.06
N TYR A 25 13.30 17.12 0.71
CA TYR A 25 13.99 15.87 0.43
C TYR A 25 13.52 15.23 -0.89
N SER A 26 12.52 14.33 -0.85
CA SER A 26 12.05 13.65 -2.06
C SER A 26 10.61 13.13 -1.92
N PHE A 27 9.82 13.32 -2.97
CA PHE A 27 8.51 12.69 -3.12
C PHE A 27 8.60 11.15 -3.12
N ASP A 28 9.72 10.61 -3.58
CA ASP A 28 9.95 9.16 -3.59
C ASP A 28 10.00 8.54 -2.19
N GLU A 29 10.13 9.33 -1.15
CA GLU A 29 10.31 8.86 0.24
C GLU A 29 9.12 9.14 1.15
N ILE A 30 8.06 9.76 0.64
CA ILE A 30 6.93 10.19 1.47
C ILE A 30 6.27 9.06 2.25
N PHE A 31 6.21 7.86 1.70
CA PHE A 31 5.62 6.70 2.39
C PHE A 31 6.64 5.96 3.26
N SER A 32 7.82 5.70 2.75
CA SER A 32 8.85 5.02 3.54
C SER A 32 9.23 5.80 4.79
N ARG A 33 9.30 7.13 4.70
CA ARG A 33 9.61 7.97 5.86
C ARG A 33 8.50 7.94 6.93
N GLN A 34 7.23 7.93 6.53
CA GLN A 34 6.14 7.77 7.49
C GLN A 34 6.17 6.37 8.16
N LEU A 35 6.49 5.33 7.39
CA LEU A 35 6.64 3.99 7.95
C LEU A 35 7.77 3.89 8.97
N GLU A 36 8.88 4.57 8.77
CA GLU A 36 9.97 4.64 9.76
C GLU A 36 9.50 5.12 11.14
N GLY A 37 8.54 6.06 11.17
CA GLY A 37 8.00 6.60 12.41
C GLY A 37 6.81 5.84 12.98
N LEU A 38 6.05 5.13 12.18
CA LEU A 38 4.75 4.56 12.56
C LEU A 38 4.72 3.04 12.58
N ALA A 39 5.50 2.37 11.72
CA ALA A 39 5.37 0.94 11.51
C ALA A 39 6.06 0.12 12.59
N GLU A 40 5.39 -0.96 12.99
CA GLU A 40 5.89 -1.99 13.86
C GLU A 40 5.91 -3.35 13.13
N LYS A 41 6.71 -4.28 13.63
CA LYS A 41 6.94 -5.60 12.99
C LYS A 41 5.67 -6.37 12.62
N ASN A 42 4.64 -6.29 13.44
CA ASN A 42 3.38 -7.05 13.26
C ASN A 42 2.31 -6.26 12.48
N ASP A 43 2.64 -5.07 12.00
CA ASP A 43 1.76 -4.31 11.14
C ASP A 43 1.75 -4.89 9.72
N VAL A 44 0.77 -4.49 8.93
CA VAL A 44 0.62 -4.88 7.52
C VAL A 44 0.61 -3.63 6.66
N LEU A 45 1.44 -3.62 5.62
CA LEU A 45 1.43 -2.59 4.59
C LEU A 45 0.53 -3.05 3.43
N ILE A 46 -0.45 -2.23 3.07
CA ILE A 46 -1.21 -2.38 1.83
C ILE A 46 -0.72 -1.30 0.87
N ALA A 47 -0.11 -1.72 -0.23
CA ALA A 47 0.43 -0.86 -1.27
C ALA A 47 -0.43 -0.94 -2.52
N ILE A 48 -0.84 0.20 -3.05
CA ILE A 48 -1.74 0.30 -4.21
C ILE A 48 -1.05 1.12 -5.29
N THR A 49 -0.87 0.54 -6.47
CA THR A 49 -0.28 1.22 -7.62
C THR A 49 -0.78 0.61 -8.93
N THR A 50 -1.24 1.43 -9.86
CA THR A 50 -1.72 0.96 -11.16
C THR A 50 -0.57 0.56 -12.09
N SER A 51 0.50 1.34 -12.11
CA SER A 51 1.65 1.13 -13.00
C SER A 51 2.72 0.18 -12.44
N GLY A 52 2.80 0.05 -11.12
CA GLY A 52 3.89 -0.64 -10.45
C GLY A 52 5.26 0.06 -10.52
N ASN A 53 5.32 1.25 -11.14
CA ASN A 53 6.56 2.02 -11.33
C ASN A 53 6.74 3.15 -10.32
N SER A 54 5.82 3.33 -9.39
CA SER A 54 5.86 4.40 -8.40
C SER A 54 7.00 4.18 -7.41
N LYS A 55 8.04 5.00 -7.49
CA LYS A 55 9.24 4.88 -6.65
C LYS A 55 8.93 4.96 -5.16
N ASN A 56 7.97 5.81 -4.79
CA ASN A 56 7.53 5.93 -3.39
C ASN A 56 6.90 4.62 -2.87
N ILE A 57 6.11 3.94 -3.67
CA ILE A 57 5.54 2.63 -3.35
C ILE A 57 6.63 1.57 -3.23
N ILE A 58 7.55 1.52 -4.18
CA ILE A 58 8.68 0.57 -4.15
C ILE A 58 9.55 0.78 -2.91
N LYS A 59 9.86 2.03 -2.54
CA LYS A 59 10.62 2.33 -1.32
C LYS A 59 9.87 1.91 -0.06
N ALA A 60 8.56 2.09 -0.01
CA ALA A 60 7.73 1.63 1.10
C ALA A 60 7.77 0.09 1.25
N LEU A 61 7.63 -0.63 0.14
CA LEU A 61 7.71 -2.10 0.13
C LEU A 61 9.10 -2.61 0.56
N LYS A 62 10.17 -1.97 0.10
CA LYS A 62 11.55 -2.29 0.53
C LYS A 62 11.73 -2.07 2.02
N PHE A 63 11.19 -0.99 2.56
CA PHE A 63 11.22 -0.74 3.99
C PHE A 63 10.46 -1.80 4.80
N ALA A 64 9.25 -2.13 4.38
CA ALA A 64 8.45 -3.19 5.00
C ALA A 64 9.23 -4.52 5.06
N LYS A 65 9.84 -4.91 3.96
CA LYS A 65 10.68 -6.11 3.89
C LYS A 65 11.87 -6.03 4.85
N LYS A 66 12.53 -4.89 4.95
CA LYS A 66 13.68 -4.67 5.82
C LYS A 66 13.36 -4.89 7.30
N ILE A 67 12.18 -4.51 7.75
CA ILE A 67 11.73 -4.68 9.14
C ILE A 67 10.89 -5.94 9.37
N ASN A 68 10.80 -6.83 8.39
CA ASN A 68 9.96 -8.04 8.42
C ASN A 68 8.46 -7.75 8.65
N MET A 69 7.96 -6.61 8.20
CA MET A 69 6.56 -6.28 8.16
C MET A 69 5.91 -6.94 6.93
N LYS A 70 4.76 -7.56 7.10
CA LYS A 70 4.02 -8.15 5.98
C LYS A 70 3.50 -7.08 5.04
N SER A 71 3.48 -7.37 3.74
CA SER A 71 2.97 -6.46 2.74
C SER A 71 2.07 -7.16 1.72
N ILE A 72 1.08 -6.40 1.28
CA ILE A 72 0.13 -6.77 0.22
C ILE A 72 0.24 -5.71 -0.87
N ILE A 73 0.39 -6.11 -2.12
CA ILE A 73 0.33 -5.16 -3.24
C ILE A 73 -0.92 -5.41 -4.08
N LEU A 74 -1.63 -4.32 -4.40
CA LEU A 74 -2.68 -4.26 -5.41
C LEU A 74 -2.11 -3.54 -6.63
N THR A 75 -2.01 -4.23 -7.76
CA THR A 75 -1.45 -3.65 -8.99
C THR A 75 -1.96 -4.40 -10.23
N SER A 76 -1.49 -4.02 -11.40
CA SER A 76 -1.76 -4.76 -12.64
C SER A 76 -0.80 -5.93 -12.81
N GLU A 77 -1.25 -7.00 -13.44
CA GLU A 77 -0.36 -8.10 -13.88
C GLU A 77 0.73 -7.64 -14.86
N LYS A 78 0.53 -6.49 -15.51
CA LYS A 78 1.50 -5.86 -16.42
C LYS A 78 2.54 -5.00 -15.69
N ALA A 79 2.40 -4.82 -14.39
CA ALA A 79 3.40 -4.11 -13.60
C ALA A 79 4.76 -4.83 -13.65
N PRO A 80 5.88 -4.09 -13.55
CA PRO A 80 7.21 -4.71 -13.47
C PRO A 80 7.28 -5.70 -12.31
N LYS A 81 7.91 -6.84 -12.54
CA LYS A 81 8.05 -7.91 -11.52
C LYS A 81 8.68 -7.41 -10.23
N GLU A 82 9.64 -6.48 -10.31
CA GLU A 82 10.28 -5.89 -9.12
C GLU A 82 9.24 -5.37 -8.13
N SER A 83 8.16 -4.72 -8.60
CA SER A 83 7.17 -4.12 -7.72
C SER A 83 6.41 -5.15 -6.89
N TYR A 84 5.98 -6.25 -7.51
CA TYR A 84 5.19 -7.24 -6.78
C TYR A 84 6.02 -8.37 -6.16
N GLU A 85 7.25 -8.61 -6.60
CA GLU A 85 8.16 -9.58 -5.95
C GLU A 85 8.62 -9.12 -4.55
N LEU A 86 8.55 -7.82 -4.27
CA LEU A 86 8.83 -7.28 -2.93
C LEU A 86 7.74 -7.58 -1.90
N SER A 87 6.54 -7.94 -2.35
CA SER A 87 5.36 -8.13 -1.50
C SER A 87 5.16 -9.60 -1.13
N ASP A 88 4.61 -9.84 0.06
CA ASP A 88 4.24 -11.18 0.51
C ASP A 88 2.99 -11.70 -0.20
N ILE A 89 2.00 -10.83 -0.40
CA ILE A 89 0.75 -11.15 -1.10
C ILE A 89 0.58 -10.21 -2.29
N LYS A 90 0.18 -10.76 -3.43
CA LYS A 90 0.03 -10.06 -4.69
C LYS A 90 -1.39 -10.22 -5.21
N LEU A 91 -2.10 -9.11 -5.33
CA LEU A 91 -3.43 -9.04 -5.92
C LEU A 91 -3.30 -8.33 -7.27
N LEU A 92 -3.24 -9.10 -8.34
CA LEU A 92 -2.93 -8.61 -9.68
C LEU A 92 -4.19 -8.54 -10.54
N VAL A 93 -4.50 -7.35 -11.05
CA VAL A 93 -5.63 -7.12 -11.94
C VAL A 93 -5.21 -7.38 -13.39
N GLN A 94 -5.98 -8.19 -14.09
CA GLN A 94 -5.76 -8.52 -15.51
C GLN A 94 -6.32 -7.42 -16.42
N SER A 95 -5.66 -6.27 -16.44
CA SER A 95 -6.03 -5.16 -17.31
C SER A 95 -4.82 -4.24 -17.55
N GLU A 96 -4.83 -3.55 -18.69
CA GLU A 96 -3.91 -2.44 -19.00
C GLU A 96 -4.61 -1.07 -18.88
N ASN A 97 -5.93 -1.07 -18.75
CA ASN A 97 -6.72 0.14 -18.60
C ASN A 97 -6.70 0.61 -17.15
N THR A 98 -6.10 1.77 -16.89
CA THR A 98 -5.95 2.33 -15.55
C THR A 98 -7.28 2.49 -14.81
N GLN A 99 -8.33 2.90 -15.51
CA GLN A 99 -9.66 3.07 -14.91
C GLN A 99 -10.23 1.74 -14.44
N HIS A 100 -10.15 0.70 -15.28
CA HIS A 100 -10.60 -0.65 -14.93
C HIS A 100 -9.78 -1.24 -13.77
N ILE A 101 -8.48 -0.98 -13.74
CA ILE A 101 -7.62 -1.40 -12.63
C ILE A 101 -8.08 -0.75 -11.32
N GLN A 102 -8.34 0.55 -11.32
CA GLN A 102 -8.79 1.29 -10.14
C GLN A 102 -10.19 0.85 -9.67
N GLU A 103 -11.11 0.60 -10.58
CA GLU A 103 -12.44 0.03 -10.25
C GLU A 103 -12.30 -1.36 -9.60
N SER A 104 -11.39 -2.18 -10.11
CA SER A 104 -11.10 -3.49 -9.54
C SER A 104 -10.48 -3.39 -8.14
N PHE A 105 -9.62 -2.42 -7.89
CA PHE A 105 -9.08 -2.17 -6.55
C PHE A 105 -10.19 -1.87 -5.55
N LEU A 106 -11.16 -1.06 -5.92
CA LEU A 106 -12.29 -0.74 -5.05
C LEU A 106 -13.11 -1.98 -4.69
N ILE A 107 -13.34 -2.87 -5.64
CA ILE A 107 -14.02 -4.15 -5.40
C ILE A 107 -13.21 -5.01 -4.42
N ILE A 108 -11.89 -5.13 -4.64
CA ILE A 108 -11.00 -5.91 -3.78
C ILE A 108 -10.97 -5.34 -2.36
N GLU A 109 -10.90 -4.02 -2.22
CA GLU A 109 -10.92 -3.34 -0.93
C GLU A 109 -12.20 -3.62 -0.15
N HIS A 110 -13.37 -3.59 -0.82
CA HIS A 110 -14.65 -3.94 -0.20
C HIS A 110 -14.68 -5.41 0.25
N ILE A 111 -14.19 -6.33 -0.56
CA ILE A 111 -14.10 -7.75 -0.20
C ILE A 111 -13.20 -7.95 1.04
N ILE A 112 -12.07 -7.25 1.10
CA ILE A 112 -11.17 -7.29 2.26
C ILE A 112 -11.91 -6.79 3.51
N CYS A 113 -12.60 -5.64 3.41
CA CYS A 113 -13.35 -5.08 4.53
C CYS A 113 -14.45 -6.02 5.02
N GLU A 114 -15.25 -6.60 4.12
CA GLU A 114 -16.30 -7.57 4.47
C GLU A 114 -15.74 -8.80 5.19
N ASN A 115 -14.59 -9.30 4.72
CA ASN A 115 -13.93 -10.43 5.38
C ASN A 115 -13.40 -10.04 6.76
N LEU A 116 -12.80 -8.87 6.92
CA LEU A 116 -12.35 -8.37 8.21
C LEU A 116 -13.50 -8.26 9.21
N ASP A 117 -14.66 -7.77 8.78
CA ASP A 117 -15.86 -7.68 9.62
C ASP A 117 -16.33 -9.06 10.14
N SER A 118 -16.08 -10.13 9.41
CA SER A 118 -16.43 -11.48 9.85
C SER A 118 -15.42 -12.09 10.85
N PHE A 119 -14.18 -11.57 10.87
CA PHE A 119 -13.12 -12.03 11.80
C PHE A 119 -13.11 -11.30 13.14
N PHE A 120 -13.59 -10.08 13.20
CA PHE A 120 -13.54 -9.19 14.35
C PHE A 120 -14.92 -8.71 14.80
#